data_3a52d2e954ad364a8266dd5301aa491d
#
_entry.id   3a52d2e954ad364a8266dd5301aa491d
#
_cell.length_a   1.000
_cell.length_b   1.000
_cell.length_c   1.000
_cell.angle_alpha   90.00
_cell.angle_beta   90.00
_cell.angle_gamma   90.00
#
_symmetry.space_group_name_H-M   'P 1'
#
loop_
_entity.id
_entity.type
_entity.pdbx_description
1 polymer ?
#
loop_
_entity_poly.entity_id
_entity_poly.type
_entity_poly.pdbx_seq_one_letter_code
_entity_poly.pdbx_strand_id
1 'polypeptide(L)'
;MKKYEAMVLSCIDPRFQPKVYKYLKVKKLTGKYSSFTIAGAAIGVTAKKFKKWHSTFFDNLSTSIKLHKINKLIVINHQDCGAAKIINGNKKFNLLIEKKIHKDSFRKIKKVINKKFPNLKISFKVLKLKD
;
A
#
# COMPACT_ATOMS: atom_id res chain seq x y z
N MET A 1 -20.41 16.30 3.88
CA MET A 1 -19.21 15.48 4.16
C MET A 1 -17.97 16.24 3.77
N LYS A 2 -16.99 16.32 4.65
CA LYS A 2 -15.74 17.03 4.40
C LYS A 2 -14.88 16.24 3.42
N LYS A 3 -14.25 16.94 2.46
CA LYS A 3 -13.33 16.31 1.51
C LYS A 3 -11.94 16.14 2.14
N TYR A 4 -11.37 14.96 1.99
CA TYR A 4 -9.98 14.66 2.35
C TYR A 4 -9.17 14.34 1.09
N GLU A 5 -7.87 14.06 1.25
CA GLU A 5 -6.97 13.97 0.09
C GLU A 5 -6.82 12.54 -0.43
N ALA A 6 -6.60 11.58 0.46
CA ALA A 6 -6.14 10.26 0.04
C ALA A 6 -6.53 9.16 1.01
N MET A 7 -6.45 7.92 0.53
CA MET A 7 -6.23 6.75 1.39
C MET A 7 -4.76 6.35 1.28
N VAL A 8 -4.17 5.95 2.39
CA VAL A 8 -2.79 5.44 2.46
C VAL A 8 -2.84 3.96 2.80
N LEU A 9 -2.26 3.14 1.94
CA LEU A 9 -2.08 1.70 2.16
C LEU A 9 -0.62 1.47 2.56
N SER A 10 -0.40 0.91 3.76
CA SER A 10 0.95 0.65 4.27
C SER A 10 1.02 -0.69 5.01
N CYS A 11 2.24 -1.13 5.32
CA CYS A 11 2.49 -2.41 5.98
C CYS A 11 2.36 -2.29 7.50
N ILE A 12 2.05 -3.42 8.14
CA ILE A 12 1.96 -3.50 9.61
C ILE A 12 3.32 -3.47 10.32
N ASP A 13 4.44 -3.54 9.61
CA ASP A 13 5.77 -3.61 10.21
C ASP A 13 6.01 -2.41 11.13
N PRO A 14 6.25 -2.65 12.44
CA PRO A 14 6.38 -1.54 13.40
C PRO A 14 7.59 -0.64 13.14
N ARG A 15 8.65 -1.15 12.53
CA ARG A 15 9.84 -0.35 12.22
C ARG A 15 9.55 0.79 11.26
N PHE A 16 8.52 0.63 10.44
CA PHE A 16 8.20 1.60 9.39
C PHE A 16 7.06 2.56 9.74
N GLN A 17 6.37 2.38 10.88
CA GLN A 17 5.29 3.30 11.26
C GLN A 17 5.79 4.74 11.39
N PRO A 18 6.91 5.03 12.07
CA PRO A 18 7.43 6.39 12.13
C PRO A 18 7.85 6.92 10.75
N LYS A 19 8.41 6.06 9.89
CA LYS A 19 8.84 6.46 8.54
C LYS A 19 7.66 6.80 7.65
N VAL A 20 6.57 6.03 7.74
CA VAL A 20 5.32 6.31 7.01
C VAL A 20 4.76 7.65 7.45
N TYR A 21 4.66 7.87 8.76
CA TYR A 21 4.15 9.13 9.30
C TYR A 21 4.98 10.32 8.81
N LYS A 22 6.31 10.21 8.89
CA LYS A 22 7.22 11.27 8.45
C LYS A 22 7.07 11.56 6.95
N TYR A 23 6.99 10.51 6.13
CA TYR A 23 6.80 10.64 4.69
C TYR A 23 5.54 11.44 4.36
N LEU A 24 4.44 11.09 5.02
CA LEU A 24 3.15 11.77 4.80
C LEU A 24 3.15 13.20 5.34
N LYS A 25 3.83 13.43 6.45
CA LYS A 25 3.96 14.78 7.05
C LYS A 25 4.72 15.71 6.10
N VAL A 26 5.82 15.22 5.51
CA VAL A 26 6.59 16.01 4.53
C VAL A 26 5.73 16.37 3.32
N LYS A 27 4.81 15.50 2.93
CA LYS A 27 3.86 15.75 1.84
C LYS A 27 2.67 16.61 2.27
N LYS A 28 2.66 17.09 3.52
CA LYS A 28 1.59 17.95 4.07
C LYS A 28 0.23 17.26 4.10
N LEU A 29 0.23 15.96 4.38
CA LEU A 29 -1.00 15.15 4.40
C LEU A 29 -1.51 14.82 5.79
N THR A 30 -0.84 15.26 6.86
CA THR A 30 -1.28 15.02 8.24
C THR A 30 -2.73 15.45 8.43
N GLY A 31 -3.58 14.54 8.89
CA GLY A 31 -4.99 14.79 9.10
C GLY A 31 -5.84 14.81 7.84
N LYS A 32 -5.25 14.50 6.68
CA LYS A 32 -5.93 14.61 5.39
C LYS A 32 -6.09 13.27 4.66
N TYR A 33 -5.77 12.17 5.31
CA TYR A 33 -5.86 10.85 4.68
C TYR A 33 -6.51 9.84 5.62
N SER A 34 -7.18 8.84 5.03
CA SER A 34 -7.56 7.64 5.76
C SER A 34 -6.43 6.62 5.64
N SER A 35 -6.26 5.77 6.65
CA SER A 35 -5.17 4.81 6.71
C SER A 35 -5.71 3.38 6.65
N PHE A 36 -5.11 2.56 5.80
CA PHE A 36 -5.36 1.13 5.77
C PHE A 36 -4.01 0.41 5.89
N THR A 37 -3.83 -0.30 7.00
CA THR A 37 -2.57 -0.97 7.32
C THR A 37 -2.78 -2.47 7.30
N ILE A 38 -1.99 -3.17 6.49
CA ILE A 38 -2.09 -4.62 6.33
C ILE A 38 -0.72 -5.19 6.00
N ALA A 39 -0.46 -6.44 6.39
CA ALA A 39 0.81 -7.08 6.11
C ALA A 39 1.14 -7.01 4.61
N GLY A 40 2.32 -6.48 4.30
CA GLY A 40 2.81 -6.39 2.92
C GLY A 40 2.27 -5.24 2.09
N ALA A 41 1.35 -4.44 2.62
CA ALA A 41 0.72 -3.34 1.88
C ALA A 41 0.20 -3.82 0.50
N ALA A 42 0.80 -3.38 -0.62
CA ALA A 42 0.37 -3.81 -1.95
C ALA A 42 0.44 -5.33 -2.13
N ILE A 43 1.43 -5.97 -1.52
CA ILE A 43 1.57 -7.43 -1.56
C ILE A 43 0.37 -8.09 -0.88
N GLY A 44 0.00 -7.58 0.30
CA GLY A 44 -1.11 -8.13 1.08
C GLY A 44 -2.46 -8.07 0.37
N VAL A 45 -2.66 -7.08 -0.48
CA VAL A 45 -3.95 -6.87 -1.15
C VAL A 45 -3.96 -7.36 -2.60
N THR A 46 -2.85 -7.93 -3.09
CA THR A 46 -2.79 -8.45 -4.47
C THR A 46 -2.28 -9.87 -4.58
N ALA A 47 -1.45 -10.35 -3.65
CA ALA A 47 -0.87 -11.68 -3.74
C ALA A 47 -1.94 -12.76 -3.54
N LYS A 48 -1.88 -13.80 -4.34
CA LYS A 48 -2.82 -14.91 -4.30
C LYS A 48 -2.87 -15.57 -2.92
N LYS A 49 -1.73 -15.68 -2.26
CA LYS A 49 -1.61 -16.26 -0.92
C LYS A 49 -2.46 -15.53 0.12
N PHE A 50 -2.68 -14.23 -0.08
CA PHE A 50 -3.44 -13.37 0.84
C PHE A 50 -4.82 -13.00 0.28
N LYS A 51 -5.36 -13.84 -0.57
CA LYS A 51 -6.62 -13.59 -1.28
C LYS A 51 -7.77 -13.17 -0.37
N LYS A 52 -7.88 -13.75 0.84
CA LYS A 52 -8.97 -13.42 1.77
C LYS A 52 -8.96 -11.96 2.26
N TRP A 53 -7.84 -11.24 2.10
CA TRP A 53 -7.73 -9.85 2.55
C TRP A 53 -8.13 -8.85 1.48
N HIS A 54 -8.19 -9.30 0.22
CA HIS A 54 -8.34 -8.37 -0.91
C HIS A 54 -9.65 -7.60 -0.88
N SER A 55 -10.78 -8.29 -0.72
CA SER A 55 -12.09 -7.63 -0.71
C SER A 55 -12.23 -6.62 0.41
N THR A 56 -11.69 -6.91 1.59
CA THR A 56 -11.74 -5.99 2.73
C THR A 56 -11.05 -4.67 2.40
N PHE A 57 -9.88 -4.74 1.78
CA PHE A 57 -9.18 -3.51 1.37
C PHE A 57 -9.99 -2.72 0.35
N PHE A 58 -10.46 -3.38 -0.72
CA PHE A 58 -11.19 -2.68 -1.78
C PHE A 58 -12.52 -2.12 -1.29
N ASP A 59 -13.19 -2.79 -0.36
CA ASP A 59 -14.41 -2.29 0.28
C ASP A 59 -14.12 -1.02 1.10
N ASN A 60 -13.02 -1.02 1.86
CA ASN A 60 -12.60 0.16 2.63
C ASN A 60 -12.21 1.32 1.72
N LEU A 61 -11.53 1.02 0.62
CA LEU A 61 -11.18 2.05 -0.37
C LEU A 61 -12.44 2.68 -0.97
N SER A 62 -13.39 1.86 -1.36
CA SER A 62 -14.68 2.33 -1.87
C SER A 62 -15.40 3.21 -0.84
N THR A 63 -15.38 2.80 0.43
CA THR A 63 -15.98 3.56 1.53
C THR A 63 -15.29 4.92 1.70
N SER A 64 -13.96 4.95 1.67
CA SER A 64 -13.22 6.20 1.80
C SER A 64 -13.50 7.16 0.63
N ILE A 65 -13.63 6.63 -0.57
CA ILE A 65 -14.01 7.43 -1.74
C ILE A 65 -15.39 8.07 -1.51
N LYS A 66 -16.35 7.30 -1.04
CA LYS A 66 -17.72 7.79 -0.81
C LYS A 66 -17.81 8.78 0.34
N LEU A 67 -17.24 8.43 1.50
CA LEU A 67 -17.38 9.23 2.72
C LEU A 67 -16.43 10.41 2.75
N HIS A 68 -15.19 10.23 2.33
CA HIS A 68 -14.15 11.24 2.46
C HIS A 68 -13.85 11.98 1.16
N LYS A 69 -14.49 11.57 0.06
CA LYS A 69 -14.32 12.23 -1.25
C LYS A 69 -12.86 12.29 -1.70
N ILE A 70 -12.09 11.26 -1.35
CA ILE A 70 -10.68 11.19 -1.74
C ILE A 70 -10.55 10.98 -3.25
N ASN A 71 -9.43 11.42 -3.82
CA ASN A 71 -9.13 11.24 -5.23
C ASN A 71 -7.79 10.54 -5.49
N LYS A 72 -7.15 10.04 -4.43
CA LYS A 72 -5.82 9.45 -4.53
C LYS A 72 -5.66 8.26 -3.58
N LEU A 73 -4.97 7.23 -4.07
CA LEU A 73 -4.46 6.13 -3.25
C LEU A 73 -2.94 6.23 -3.22
N ILE A 74 -2.37 6.27 -2.03
CA ILE A 74 -0.92 6.27 -1.82
C ILE A 74 -0.53 4.89 -1.30
N VAL A 75 0.29 4.17 -2.05
CA VAL A 75 0.71 2.81 -1.73
C VAL A 75 2.15 2.83 -1.27
N ILE A 76 2.39 2.41 -0.03
CA ILE A 76 3.71 2.45 0.60
C ILE A 76 4.11 1.04 1.02
N ASN A 77 5.02 0.43 0.26
CA ASN A 77 5.71 -0.80 0.63
C ASN A 77 7.03 -0.44 1.31
N HIS A 78 7.77 -1.42 1.78
CA HIS A 78 9.07 -1.17 2.41
C HIS A 78 10.04 -2.31 2.18
N GLN A 79 11.33 -2.04 2.34
CA GLN A 79 12.38 -3.07 2.28
C GLN A 79 12.31 -3.99 3.50
N ASP A 80 12.83 -5.18 3.35
CA ASP A 80 12.87 -6.23 4.38
C ASP A 80 11.46 -6.58 4.88
N CYS A 81 10.55 -6.77 3.92
CA CYS A 81 9.14 -7.04 4.20
C CYS A 81 8.90 -8.53 4.43
N GLY A 82 8.30 -8.85 5.59
CA GLY A 82 7.96 -10.25 5.93
C GLY A 82 6.99 -10.88 4.94
N ALA A 83 6.01 -10.13 4.46
CA ALA A 83 5.06 -10.64 3.48
C ALA A 83 5.73 -10.97 2.14
N ALA A 84 6.72 -10.17 1.73
CA ALA A 84 7.52 -10.47 0.54
C ALA A 84 8.29 -11.78 0.71
N LYS A 85 8.86 -11.99 1.89
CA LYS A 85 9.55 -13.25 2.21
C LYS A 85 8.59 -14.45 2.15
N ILE A 86 7.40 -14.29 2.69
CA ILE A 86 6.39 -15.35 2.71
C ILE A 86 6.02 -15.77 1.28
N ILE A 87 5.74 -14.82 0.39
CA ILE A 87 5.35 -15.17 -0.98
C ILE A 87 6.52 -15.70 -1.81
N ASN A 88 7.75 -15.34 -1.44
CA ASN A 88 8.94 -15.87 -2.09
C ASN A 88 9.20 -17.34 -1.71
N GLY A 89 8.70 -17.77 -0.57
CA GLY A 89 8.83 -19.14 -0.08
C GLY A 89 10.27 -19.49 0.29
N ASN A 90 10.69 -20.72 -0.09
CA ASN A 90 12.02 -21.24 0.24
C ASN A 90 13.11 -20.82 -0.76
N LYS A 91 12.78 -19.99 -1.72
CA LYS A 91 13.73 -19.51 -2.71
C LYS A 91 14.66 -18.48 -2.11
N LYS A 92 15.81 -18.28 -2.74
CA LYS A 92 16.75 -17.24 -2.36
C LYS A 92 16.04 -15.88 -2.28
N PHE A 93 16.31 -15.14 -1.21
CA PHE A 93 15.73 -13.81 -1.02
C PHE A 93 16.85 -12.79 -0.79
N ASN A 94 16.86 -11.74 -1.60
CA ASN A 94 17.82 -10.65 -1.48
C ASN A 94 17.14 -9.35 -1.96
N LEU A 95 17.84 -8.23 -1.89
CA LEU A 95 17.28 -6.92 -2.26
C LEU A 95 16.78 -6.88 -3.71
N LEU A 96 17.47 -7.52 -4.62
CA LEU A 96 17.07 -7.53 -6.03
C LEU A 96 15.76 -8.29 -6.22
N ILE A 97 15.64 -9.44 -5.58
CA ILE A 97 14.43 -10.27 -5.65
C ILE A 97 13.26 -9.54 -4.98
N GLU A 98 13.53 -8.95 -3.82
CA GLU A 98 12.51 -8.16 -3.10
C GLU A 98 12.01 -7.00 -3.94
N LYS A 99 12.91 -6.30 -4.61
CA LYS A 99 12.56 -5.18 -5.49
C LYS A 99 11.59 -5.61 -6.59
N LYS A 100 11.81 -6.78 -7.17
CA LYS A 100 10.90 -7.35 -8.19
C LYS A 100 9.53 -7.66 -7.60
N ILE A 101 9.49 -8.18 -6.38
CA ILE A 101 8.23 -8.51 -5.70
C ILE A 101 7.40 -7.24 -5.46
N HIS A 102 8.04 -6.17 -4.97
CA HIS A 102 7.34 -4.90 -4.78
C HIS A 102 6.83 -4.34 -6.10
N LYS A 103 7.67 -4.33 -7.12
CA LYS A 103 7.31 -3.83 -8.45
C LYS A 103 6.12 -4.60 -9.05
N ASP A 104 6.13 -5.92 -8.90
CA ASP A 104 5.04 -6.77 -9.35
C ASP A 104 3.73 -6.46 -8.61
N SER A 105 3.81 -6.26 -7.29
CA SER A 105 2.63 -5.92 -6.50
C SER A 105 2.06 -4.55 -6.90
N PHE A 106 2.90 -3.59 -7.20
CA PHE A 106 2.48 -2.27 -7.66
C PHE A 106 1.77 -2.36 -9.01
N ARG A 107 2.31 -3.15 -9.93
CA ARG A 107 1.69 -3.36 -11.23
C ARG A 107 0.31 -4.00 -11.09
N LYS A 108 0.19 -4.98 -10.22
CA LYS A 108 -1.08 -5.68 -9.97
C LYS A 108 -2.14 -4.76 -9.37
N ILE A 109 -1.77 -4.01 -8.33
CA ILE A 109 -2.74 -3.10 -7.69
C ILE A 109 -3.17 -1.99 -8.64
N LYS A 110 -2.24 -1.44 -9.41
CA LYS A 110 -2.55 -0.42 -10.41
C LYS A 110 -3.57 -0.93 -11.43
N LYS A 111 -3.40 -2.17 -11.88
CA LYS A 111 -4.32 -2.78 -12.85
C LYS A 111 -5.74 -2.89 -12.27
N VAL A 112 -5.86 -3.35 -11.03
CA VAL A 112 -7.16 -3.48 -10.36
C VAL A 112 -7.81 -2.11 -10.15
N ILE A 113 -7.02 -1.14 -9.66
CA ILE A 113 -7.51 0.22 -9.40
C ILE A 113 -7.98 0.89 -10.69
N ASN A 114 -7.21 0.80 -11.77
CA ASN A 114 -7.61 1.40 -13.04
C ASN A 114 -8.92 0.84 -13.56
N LYS A 115 -9.18 -0.44 -13.29
CA LYS A 115 -10.43 -1.10 -13.70
C LYS A 115 -11.61 -0.71 -12.81
N LYS A 116 -11.44 -0.75 -11.48
CA LYS A 116 -12.51 -0.52 -10.52
C LYS A 116 -12.78 0.94 -10.22
N PHE A 117 -11.73 1.75 -10.21
CA PHE A 117 -11.78 3.16 -9.81
C PHE A 117 -10.99 4.01 -10.82
N PRO A 118 -11.49 4.13 -12.07
CA PRO A 118 -10.70 4.73 -13.15
C PRO A 118 -10.31 6.20 -12.92
N ASN A 119 -11.03 6.91 -12.06
CA ASN A 119 -10.73 8.32 -11.77
C ASN A 119 -9.80 8.51 -10.58
N LEU A 120 -9.42 7.42 -9.90
CA LEU A 120 -8.57 7.49 -8.73
C LEU A 120 -7.10 7.55 -9.17
N LYS A 121 -6.38 8.54 -8.67
CA LYS A 121 -4.93 8.64 -8.89
C LYS A 121 -4.23 7.68 -7.93
N ILE A 122 -3.07 7.18 -8.34
CA ILE A 122 -2.32 6.24 -7.51
C ILE A 122 -0.84 6.61 -7.54
N SER A 123 -0.20 6.60 -6.38
CA SER A 123 1.23 6.81 -6.26
C SER A 123 1.87 5.69 -5.43
N PHE A 124 3.15 5.43 -5.67
CA PHE A 124 3.87 4.32 -5.06
C PHE A 124 5.15 4.78 -4.40
N LYS A 125 5.47 4.15 -3.27
CA LYS A 125 6.73 4.39 -2.57
C LYS A 125 7.22 3.09 -1.94
N VAL A 126 8.52 2.83 -2.02
CA VAL A 126 9.18 1.77 -1.24
C VAL A 126 10.09 2.46 -0.23
N LEU A 127 9.76 2.35 1.05
CA LEU A 127 10.59 2.92 2.11
C LEU A 127 11.81 2.04 2.34
N LYS A 128 12.95 2.67 2.51
CA LYS A 128 14.22 1.98 2.74
C LYS A 128 14.39 1.65 4.22
N LEU A 129 15.07 0.53 4.50
CA LEU A 129 15.41 0.15 5.87
C LEU A 129 16.37 1.15 6.49
N LYS A 130 17.31 1.65 5.70
CA LYS A 130 18.24 2.71 6.09
C LYS A 130 18.07 3.93 5.20
N ASP A 131 18.17 5.08 5.81
CA ASP A 131 18.08 6.35 5.09
C ASP A 131 19.36 6.68 4.32
#